data_a24473c78e09191372fd020fe4e8559a
#
_entry.id   a24473c78e09191372fd020fe4e8559a
#
_cell.length_a   1.000
_cell.length_b   1.000
_cell.length_c   1.000
_cell.angle_alpha   90.00
_cell.angle_beta   90.00
_cell.angle_gamma   90.00
#
_symmetry.space_group_name_H-M   'P 1'
#
loop_
_entity.id
_entity.type
_entity.pdbx_description
1 polymer ?
#
loop_
_entity_poly.entity_id
_entity_poly.type
_entity_poly.pdbx_seq_one_letter_code
_entity_poly.pdbx_strand_id
1 'polypeptide(L)'
;NGCKNGLDCVSEDCWNFLPEGHIFELYYGGKKSLELLEAEILSLKEIPDTFKLNEKQEVQRKCANTGKVHINKEGINKFLKSLKYPVYYLDFETFQTAVPLYDGTKPYQQIPFQFSLHVDDSKKMKHFEYLHDSKEDPRKKFLQELKTVMGDSGSIITFNKSFEIGRLKELAETFPEQK
;
A
#
# COMPACT_ATOMS: atom_id res chain seq x y z
N ASN A 1 -1.28 -28.40 14.58
CA ASN A 1 -1.77 -29.01 13.34
C ASN A 1 -2.91 -28.27 12.64
N GLY A 2 -3.14 -26.99 12.80
CA GLY A 2 -4.32 -26.34 12.26
C GLY A 2 -4.12 -25.05 11.52
N CYS A 3 -3.07 -24.30 11.79
CA CYS A 3 -2.82 -23.04 11.10
C CYS A 3 -1.91 -23.24 9.91
N LYS A 4 -2.50 -23.53 8.74
CA LYS A 4 -1.74 -23.60 7.47
C LYS A 4 -1.17 -22.25 7.03
N ASN A 5 -1.66 -21.16 7.59
CA ASN A 5 -1.16 -19.78 7.41
C ASN A 5 -1.07 -19.14 8.78
N GLY A 6 0.00 -19.40 9.50
CA GLY A 6 0.21 -18.94 10.87
C GLY A 6 0.01 -17.44 11.11
N LEU A 7 0.00 -16.62 10.06
CA LEU A 7 -0.16 -15.17 10.12
C LEU A 7 -1.56 -14.69 10.55
N ASP A 8 -2.59 -15.54 10.44
CA ASP A 8 -3.98 -15.17 10.77
C ASP A 8 -4.46 -15.71 12.12
N CYS A 9 -3.57 -16.38 12.87
CA CYS A 9 -3.92 -16.93 14.18
C CYS A 9 -3.80 -15.84 15.25
N VAL A 10 -4.91 -15.45 15.84
CA VAL A 10 -4.96 -14.49 16.96
C VAL A 10 -4.63 -15.10 18.32
N SER A 11 -4.36 -16.41 18.42
CA SER A 11 -4.01 -17.07 19.66
C SER A 11 -2.55 -16.78 20.02
N GLU A 12 -2.33 -16.15 21.16
CA GLU A 12 -0.99 -15.91 21.73
C GLU A 12 -0.20 -17.20 21.88
N ASP A 13 -0.86 -18.31 22.25
CA ASP A 13 -0.22 -19.62 22.42
C ASP A 13 0.46 -20.14 21.15
N CYS A 14 -0.02 -19.71 19.98
CA CYS A 14 0.58 -20.10 18.70
C CYS A 14 1.87 -19.35 18.37
N TRP A 15 2.12 -18.19 19.00
CA TRP A 15 3.19 -17.27 18.65
C TRP A 15 4.20 -17.03 19.79
N ASN A 16 3.86 -17.41 21.02
CA ASN A 16 4.69 -17.18 22.20
C ASN A 16 6.10 -17.81 22.15
N PHE A 17 6.34 -18.76 21.25
CA PHE A 17 7.67 -19.35 21.04
C PHE A 17 8.57 -18.53 20.14
N LEU A 18 8.01 -17.53 19.42
CA LEU A 18 8.78 -16.70 18.49
C LEU A 18 9.45 -15.55 19.23
N PRO A 19 10.73 -15.27 18.95
CA PRO A 19 11.44 -14.13 19.53
C PRO A 19 10.97 -12.80 18.87
N GLU A 20 11.33 -11.69 19.49
CA GLU A 20 11.24 -10.38 18.83
C GLU A 20 12.10 -10.36 17.56
N GLY A 21 11.59 -9.82 16.47
CA GLY A 21 12.25 -9.84 15.16
C GLY A 21 12.26 -11.22 14.52
N HIS A 22 11.15 -11.92 14.61
CA HIS A 22 11.02 -13.29 14.10
C HIS A 22 10.87 -13.37 12.57
N ILE A 23 11.08 -14.56 12.03
CA ILE A 23 11.07 -14.83 10.57
C ILE A 23 9.76 -14.52 9.85
N PHE A 24 8.61 -14.50 10.56
CA PHE A 24 7.33 -14.13 9.96
C PHE A 24 7.17 -12.61 9.77
N GLU A 25 8.06 -11.80 10.36
CA GLU A 25 8.18 -10.37 10.04
C GLU A 25 9.00 -10.11 8.76
N LEU A 26 9.56 -11.16 8.14
CA LEU A 26 10.30 -11.02 6.89
C LEU A 26 9.41 -10.41 5.81
N TYR A 27 9.86 -9.32 5.19
CA TYR A 27 9.14 -8.57 4.17
C TYR A 27 8.65 -9.49 3.04
N TYR A 28 7.34 -9.66 2.92
CA TYR A 28 6.71 -10.64 2.01
C TYR A 28 7.39 -12.01 2.09
N GLY A 29 7.66 -12.49 3.30
CA GLY A 29 8.37 -13.75 3.56
C GLY A 29 7.66 -14.97 2.97
N GLY A 30 6.35 -15.11 3.24
CA GLY A 30 5.54 -16.19 2.69
C GLY A 30 6.17 -17.57 2.87
N LYS A 31 6.41 -18.27 1.77
CA LYS A 31 7.05 -19.60 1.78
C LYS A 31 8.44 -19.62 2.40
N LYS A 32 9.22 -18.55 2.23
CA LYS A 32 10.56 -18.45 2.83
C LYS A 32 10.53 -18.45 4.35
N SER A 33 9.53 -17.80 4.95
CA SER A 33 9.36 -17.86 6.42
C SER A 33 9.03 -19.27 6.88
N LEU A 34 8.29 -20.06 6.10
CA LEU A 34 8.02 -21.46 6.41
C LEU A 34 9.27 -22.34 6.23
N GLU A 35 10.04 -22.13 5.18
CA GLU A 35 11.33 -22.80 4.94
C GLU A 35 12.33 -22.53 6.09
N LEU A 36 12.35 -21.29 6.59
CA LEU A 36 13.19 -20.93 7.74
C LEU A 36 12.70 -21.60 9.03
N LEU A 37 11.39 -21.66 9.25
CA LEU A 37 10.81 -22.37 10.39
C LEU A 37 11.13 -23.87 10.36
N GLU A 38 11.02 -24.51 9.19
CA GLU A 38 11.37 -25.93 8.99
C GLU A 38 12.86 -26.19 9.26
N ALA A 39 13.70 -25.18 9.03
CA ALA A 39 15.13 -25.20 9.37
C ALA A 39 15.44 -24.80 10.82
N GLU A 40 14.43 -24.68 11.68
CA GLU A 40 14.53 -24.25 13.09
C GLU A 40 15.15 -22.85 13.28
N ILE A 41 15.10 -22.01 12.24
CA ILE A 41 15.54 -20.62 12.29
C ILE A 41 14.31 -19.78 12.68
N LEU A 42 14.36 -19.10 13.82
CA LEU A 42 13.24 -18.37 14.36
C LEU A 42 13.39 -16.85 14.25
N SER A 43 14.61 -16.34 14.20
CA SER A 43 14.91 -14.91 14.18
C SER A 43 15.47 -14.45 12.83
N LEU A 44 15.14 -13.21 12.42
CA LEU A 44 15.74 -12.55 11.25
C LEU A 44 17.26 -12.44 11.34
N LYS A 45 17.81 -12.37 12.57
CA LYS A 45 19.25 -12.32 12.83
C LYS A 45 19.97 -13.64 12.54
N GLU A 46 19.24 -14.75 12.63
CA GLU A 46 19.79 -16.11 12.43
C GLU A 46 19.74 -16.56 10.96
N ILE A 47 19.10 -15.79 10.07
CA ILE A 47 19.02 -16.14 8.66
C ILE A 47 20.43 -16.20 8.05
N PRO A 48 20.87 -17.36 7.55
CA PRO A 48 22.21 -17.53 6.99
C PRO A 48 22.45 -16.68 5.75
N ASP A 49 23.69 -16.27 5.52
CA ASP A 49 24.09 -15.55 4.31
C ASP A 49 23.83 -16.33 3.01
N THR A 50 23.81 -17.64 3.11
CA THR A 50 23.53 -18.56 1.99
C THR A 50 22.04 -18.65 1.65
N PHE A 51 21.14 -18.19 2.55
CA PHE A 51 19.70 -18.22 2.31
C PHE A 51 19.29 -17.16 1.29
N LYS A 52 18.61 -17.55 0.21
CA LYS A 52 18.30 -16.64 -0.89
C LYS A 52 17.20 -15.65 -0.53
N LEU A 53 17.58 -14.42 -0.29
CA LEU A 53 16.71 -13.28 -0.04
C LEU A 53 16.64 -12.34 -1.26
N ASN A 54 15.57 -11.55 -1.37
CA ASN A 54 15.53 -10.42 -2.29
C ASN A 54 16.18 -9.18 -1.65
N GLU A 55 16.40 -8.13 -2.45
CA GLU A 55 17.08 -6.92 -2.00
C GLU A 55 16.48 -6.30 -0.72
N LYS A 56 15.14 -6.20 -0.64
CA LYS A 56 14.45 -5.63 0.55
C LYS A 56 14.61 -6.53 1.77
N GLN A 57 14.52 -7.84 1.59
CA GLN A 57 14.73 -8.82 2.66
C GLN A 57 16.18 -8.82 3.15
N GLU A 58 17.16 -8.64 2.24
CA GLU A 58 18.57 -8.48 2.61
C GLU A 58 18.81 -7.22 3.44
N VAL A 59 18.19 -6.10 3.07
CA VAL A 59 18.22 -4.86 3.85
C VAL A 59 17.65 -5.13 5.25
N GLN A 60 16.49 -5.80 5.34
CA GLN A 60 15.84 -6.12 6.60
C GLN A 60 16.73 -6.99 7.49
N ARG A 61 17.34 -8.07 6.94
CA ARG A 61 18.28 -8.92 7.66
C ARG A 61 19.48 -8.15 8.17
N LYS A 62 20.07 -7.28 7.34
CA LYS A 62 21.22 -6.43 7.75
C LYS A 62 20.83 -5.46 8.86
N CYS A 63 19.64 -4.86 8.78
CA CYS A 63 19.14 -3.99 9.85
C CYS A 63 18.94 -4.75 11.17
N ALA A 64 18.35 -5.95 11.10
CA ALA A 64 18.17 -6.82 12.27
C ALA A 64 19.53 -7.18 12.91
N ASN A 65 20.53 -7.57 12.10
CA ASN A 65 21.86 -7.94 12.60
C ASN A 65 22.65 -6.77 13.20
N THR A 66 22.52 -5.59 12.62
CA THR A 66 23.33 -4.43 13.04
C THR A 66 22.64 -3.52 14.05
N GLY A 67 21.33 -3.63 14.21
CA GLY A 67 20.50 -2.70 14.96
C GLY A 67 20.43 -1.28 14.35
N LYS A 68 20.94 -1.10 13.11
CA LYS A 68 21.00 0.20 12.44
C LYS A 68 19.94 0.34 11.37
N VAL A 69 19.35 1.53 11.27
CA VAL A 69 18.40 1.87 10.21
C VAL A 69 19.12 1.99 8.86
N HIS A 70 18.55 1.43 7.81
CA HIS A 70 19.01 1.62 6.44
C HIS A 70 18.40 2.88 5.82
N ILE A 71 19.23 3.81 5.36
CA ILE A 71 18.80 5.05 4.70
C ILE A 71 19.55 5.18 3.37
N ASN A 72 18.83 5.05 2.26
CA ASN A 72 19.37 5.32 0.93
C ASN A 72 19.22 6.82 0.60
N LYS A 73 20.18 7.62 1.08
CA LYS A 73 20.18 9.09 0.88
C LYS A 73 20.21 9.49 -0.60
N GLU A 74 20.94 8.74 -1.43
CA GLU A 74 21.03 9.01 -2.87
C GLU A 74 19.68 8.77 -3.55
N GLY A 75 19.02 7.64 -3.27
CA GLY A 75 17.70 7.32 -3.78
C GLY A 75 16.66 8.35 -3.36
N ILE A 76 16.69 8.77 -2.09
CA ILE A 76 15.78 9.81 -1.56
C ILE A 76 16.01 11.12 -2.31
N ASN A 77 17.27 11.57 -2.46
CA ASN A 77 17.59 12.82 -3.16
C ASN A 77 17.16 12.76 -4.64
N LYS A 78 17.38 11.64 -5.32
CA LYS A 78 16.94 11.43 -6.70
C LYS A 78 15.42 11.52 -6.82
N PHE A 79 14.70 10.87 -5.91
CA PHE A 79 13.23 10.93 -5.85
C PHE A 79 12.74 12.37 -5.65
N LEU A 80 13.24 13.07 -4.63
CA LEU A 80 12.84 14.46 -4.33
C LEU A 80 13.10 15.40 -5.51
N LYS A 81 14.26 15.28 -6.18
CA LYS A 81 14.59 16.07 -7.38
C LYS A 81 13.71 15.76 -8.61
N SER A 82 13.07 14.62 -8.65
CA SER A 82 12.17 14.25 -9.75
C SER A 82 10.78 14.85 -9.63
N LEU A 83 10.41 15.38 -8.45
CA LEU A 83 9.10 15.95 -8.21
C LEU A 83 8.96 17.30 -8.91
N LYS A 84 7.79 17.48 -9.55
CA LYS A 84 7.36 18.72 -10.19
C LYS A 84 6.20 19.31 -9.44
N TYR A 85 6.26 20.58 -9.14
CA TYR A 85 5.16 21.30 -8.48
C TYR A 85 4.05 21.67 -9.47
N PRO A 86 2.80 21.73 -9.00
CA PRO A 86 2.37 21.34 -7.67
C PRO A 86 2.52 19.86 -7.40
N VAL A 87 2.77 19.48 -6.13
CA VAL A 87 2.81 18.09 -5.72
C VAL A 87 1.49 17.73 -5.04
N TYR A 88 0.85 16.70 -5.53
CA TYR A 88 -0.42 16.17 -5.05
C TYR A 88 -0.18 14.92 -4.22
N TYR A 89 -0.48 14.96 -2.93
CA TYR A 89 -0.47 13.78 -2.07
C TYR A 89 -1.89 13.25 -2.02
N LEU A 90 -2.16 12.21 -2.79
CA LEU A 90 -3.49 11.63 -2.96
C LEU A 90 -3.58 10.29 -2.24
N ASP A 91 -4.63 10.17 -1.46
CA ASP A 91 -5.07 8.92 -0.84
C ASP A 91 -6.58 8.80 -0.99
N PHE A 92 -7.09 7.58 -1.23
CA PHE A 92 -8.52 7.37 -1.31
C PHE A 92 -8.93 5.99 -0.82
N GLU A 93 -10.13 5.92 -0.25
CA GLU A 93 -10.70 4.70 0.29
C GLU A 93 -11.70 4.06 -0.67
N THR A 94 -11.75 2.74 -0.60
CA THR A 94 -12.68 1.93 -1.40
C THR A 94 -13.41 0.94 -0.52
N PHE A 95 -14.61 0.57 -0.92
CA PHE A 95 -15.29 -0.61 -0.38
C PHE A 95 -15.51 -1.65 -1.48
N GLN A 96 -15.80 -2.88 -1.07
CA GLN A 96 -16.14 -3.97 -1.96
C GLN A 96 -17.19 -4.86 -1.31
N THR A 97 -18.07 -5.45 -2.11
CA THR A 97 -19.13 -6.34 -1.65
C THR A 97 -19.19 -7.61 -2.49
N ALA A 98 -19.59 -8.72 -1.86
CA ALA A 98 -19.79 -9.98 -2.58
C ALA A 98 -20.96 -9.90 -3.58
N VAL A 99 -22.00 -9.16 -3.22
CA VAL A 99 -23.13 -8.85 -4.10
C VAL A 99 -22.95 -7.41 -4.59
N PRO A 100 -22.85 -7.16 -5.91
CA PRO A 100 -22.75 -5.82 -6.45
C PRO A 100 -23.92 -4.93 -6.02
N LEU A 101 -23.61 -3.71 -5.57
CA LEU A 101 -24.62 -2.74 -5.15
C LEU A 101 -25.07 -1.81 -6.28
N TYR A 102 -24.25 -1.66 -7.33
CA TYR A 102 -24.50 -0.72 -8.42
C TYR A 102 -24.44 -1.42 -9.77
N ASP A 103 -25.24 -0.93 -10.71
CA ASP A 103 -25.26 -1.45 -12.07
C ASP A 103 -23.87 -1.38 -12.73
N GLY A 104 -23.53 -2.43 -13.49
CA GLY A 104 -22.23 -2.53 -14.16
C GLY A 104 -21.04 -2.78 -13.25
N THR A 105 -21.25 -3.09 -11.97
CA THR A 105 -20.18 -3.51 -11.05
C THR A 105 -20.09 -5.03 -10.94
N LYS A 106 -18.92 -5.52 -10.50
CA LYS A 106 -18.62 -6.95 -10.33
C LYS A 106 -18.50 -7.29 -8.84
N PRO A 107 -18.74 -8.57 -8.45
CA PRO A 107 -18.40 -9.03 -7.11
C PRO A 107 -16.95 -8.65 -6.71
N TYR A 108 -16.79 -8.12 -5.50
CA TYR A 108 -15.51 -7.68 -4.93
C TYR A 108 -14.79 -6.60 -5.74
N GLN A 109 -15.47 -5.87 -6.61
CA GLN A 109 -14.92 -4.69 -7.26
C GLN A 109 -14.69 -3.58 -6.23
N GLN A 110 -13.51 -2.97 -6.25
CA GLN A 110 -13.16 -1.85 -5.40
C GLN A 110 -13.86 -0.58 -5.87
N ILE A 111 -14.74 -0.03 -5.07
CA ILE A 111 -15.55 1.16 -5.37
C ILE A 111 -15.02 2.34 -4.56
N PRO A 112 -14.35 3.33 -5.18
CA PRO A 112 -13.90 4.53 -4.49
C PRO A 112 -15.07 5.38 -4.02
N PHE A 113 -15.01 5.84 -2.76
CA PHE A 113 -16.08 6.63 -2.14
C PHE A 113 -15.58 7.83 -1.34
N GLN A 114 -14.29 7.90 -1.07
CA GLN A 114 -13.64 8.97 -0.31
C GLN A 114 -12.28 9.26 -0.90
N PHE A 115 -11.86 10.53 -0.87
CA PHE A 115 -10.43 10.88 -1.03
C PHE A 115 -10.01 11.95 -0.03
N SER A 116 -8.70 11.97 0.25
CA SER A 116 -7.97 13.05 0.89
C SER A 116 -6.85 13.48 -0.05
N LEU A 117 -6.76 14.77 -0.34
CA LEU A 117 -5.79 15.34 -1.26
C LEU A 117 -5.10 16.56 -0.64
N HIS A 118 -3.78 16.46 -0.41
CA HIS A 118 -2.99 17.64 -0.09
C HIS A 118 -2.27 18.11 -1.35
N VAL A 119 -2.34 19.41 -1.61
CA VAL A 119 -1.71 20.06 -2.76
C VAL A 119 -0.66 21.03 -2.27
N ASP A 120 0.59 20.74 -2.57
CA ASP A 120 1.74 21.61 -2.29
C ASP A 120 2.16 22.36 -3.56
N ASP A 121 2.00 23.66 -3.59
CA ASP A 121 2.44 24.53 -4.69
C ASP A 121 3.85 25.13 -4.46
N SER A 122 4.62 24.59 -3.54
CA SER A 122 5.93 25.06 -3.04
C SER A 122 5.87 26.28 -2.12
N LYS A 123 4.73 26.90 -1.92
CA LYS A 123 4.54 28.06 -1.05
C LYS A 123 3.49 27.78 0.03
N LYS A 124 2.45 27.06 -0.34
CA LYS A 124 1.30 26.74 0.52
C LYS A 124 0.89 25.31 0.32
N MET A 125 0.51 24.68 1.42
CA MET A 125 -0.20 23.39 1.43
C MET A 125 -1.70 23.68 1.55
N LYS A 126 -2.49 23.08 0.66
CA LYS A 126 -3.96 23.08 0.73
C LYS A 126 -4.43 21.66 0.91
N HIS A 127 -5.49 21.46 1.66
CA HIS A 127 -6.15 20.18 1.85
C HIS A 127 -7.55 20.22 1.26
N PHE A 128 -7.89 19.19 0.52
CA PHE A 128 -9.21 18.91 -0.04
C PHE A 128 -9.61 17.52 0.35
N GLU A 129 -10.88 17.33 0.62
CA GLU A 129 -11.43 16.03 0.97
C GLU A 129 -12.81 15.85 0.34
N TYR A 130 -13.17 14.63 0.09
CA TYR A 130 -14.50 14.25 -0.34
C TYR A 130 -14.87 12.94 0.34
N LEU A 131 -16.08 12.86 0.87
CA LEU A 131 -16.70 11.67 1.38
C LEU A 131 -18.10 11.56 0.76
N HIS A 132 -18.38 10.46 0.12
CA HIS A 132 -19.72 10.18 -0.39
C HIS A 132 -20.69 9.89 0.75
N ASP A 133 -21.79 10.60 0.81
CA ASP A 133 -22.75 10.63 1.92
C ASP A 133 -24.15 10.08 1.57
N SER A 134 -24.28 9.42 0.40
CA SER A 134 -25.56 8.89 -0.06
C SER A 134 -25.50 7.40 -0.38
N LYS A 135 -26.65 6.81 -0.70
CA LYS A 135 -26.76 5.40 -1.14
C LYS A 135 -26.58 5.23 -2.65
N GLU A 136 -26.41 6.31 -3.39
CA GLU A 136 -26.19 6.28 -4.83
C GLU A 136 -24.76 5.80 -5.16
N ASP A 137 -24.51 5.49 -6.43
CA ASP A 137 -23.20 5.10 -6.90
C ASP A 137 -22.19 6.25 -6.73
N PRO A 138 -21.16 6.10 -5.89
CA PRO A 138 -20.22 7.17 -5.59
C PRO A 138 -19.28 7.50 -6.75
N ARG A 139 -19.05 6.57 -7.67
CA ARG A 139 -17.94 6.59 -8.64
C ARG A 139 -17.90 7.83 -9.51
N LYS A 140 -19.05 8.22 -10.07
CA LYS A 140 -19.13 9.39 -10.96
C LYS A 140 -18.86 10.69 -10.20
N LYS A 141 -19.49 10.86 -9.04
CA LYS A 141 -19.31 12.05 -8.21
C LYS A 141 -17.90 12.14 -7.64
N PHE A 142 -17.34 11.01 -7.20
CA PHE A 142 -15.94 10.92 -6.77
C PHE A 142 -14.98 11.49 -7.85
N LEU A 143 -15.12 11.06 -9.10
CA LEU A 143 -14.31 11.57 -10.21
C LEU A 143 -14.49 13.08 -10.45
N GLN A 144 -15.73 13.55 -10.43
CA GLN A 144 -16.05 14.95 -10.63
C GLN A 144 -15.40 15.82 -9.55
N GLU A 145 -15.56 15.45 -8.27
CA GLU A 145 -14.95 16.18 -7.15
C GLU A 145 -13.42 16.15 -7.22
N LEU A 146 -12.82 14.98 -7.51
CA LEU A 146 -11.37 14.88 -7.65
C LEU A 146 -10.84 15.76 -8.79
N LYS A 147 -11.50 15.81 -9.93
CA LYS A 147 -11.12 16.66 -11.07
C LYS A 147 -11.20 18.16 -10.76
N THR A 148 -12.12 18.59 -9.89
CA THR A 148 -12.21 20.02 -9.52
C THR A 148 -11.00 20.52 -8.75
N VAL A 149 -10.30 19.61 -8.04
CA VAL A 149 -9.17 19.96 -7.16
C VAL A 149 -7.80 19.59 -7.72
N MET A 150 -7.77 18.76 -8.76
CA MET A 150 -6.53 18.41 -9.46
C MET A 150 -6.31 19.30 -10.69
N GLY A 151 -5.04 19.69 -10.90
CA GLY A 151 -4.64 20.41 -12.11
C GLY A 151 -4.04 19.47 -13.18
N ASP A 152 -3.70 20.06 -14.33
CA ASP A 152 -3.22 19.33 -15.53
C ASP A 152 -1.70 19.04 -15.48
N SER A 153 -1.00 19.47 -14.45
CA SER A 153 0.46 19.33 -14.32
C SER A 153 0.89 19.08 -12.89
N GLY A 154 2.12 18.64 -12.72
CA GLY A 154 2.70 18.36 -11.41
C GLY A 154 2.97 16.87 -11.18
N SER A 155 3.33 16.54 -9.95
CA SER A 155 3.59 15.16 -9.53
C SER A 155 2.52 14.67 -8.58
N ILE A 156 2.01 13.45 -8.81
CA ILE A 156 1.08 12.79 -7.90
C ILE A 156 1.85 11.77 -7.09
N ILE A 157 1.75 11.83 -5.78
CA ILE A 157 2.32 10.90 -4.82
C ILE A 157 1.18 10.13 -4.16
N THR A 158 1.27 8.82 -4.18
CA THR A 158 0.37 7.89 -3.51
C THR A 158 1.19 6.86 -2.74
N PHE A 159 0.60 6.23 -1.74
CA PHE A 159 1.28 5.17 -1.00
C PHE A 159 1.40 3.88 -1.82
N ASN A 160 0.34 3.47 -2.49
CA ASN A 160 0.32 2.26 -3.34
C ASN A 160 -0.05 2.60 -4.79
N LYS A 161 0.90 3.18 -5.51
CA LYS A 161 0.72 3.66 -6.89
C LYS A 161 -0.06 2.71 -7.80
N SER A 162 0.15 1.40 -7.67
CA SER A 162 -0.50 0.42 -8.53
C SER A 162 -2.00 0.31 -8.26
N PHE A 163 -2.40 0.46 -7.00
CA PHE A 163 -3.78 0.43 -6.57
C PHE A 163 -4.52 1.65 -7.10
N GLU A 164 -4.03 2.86 -6.82
CA GLU A 164 -4.68 4.11 -7.21
C GLU A 164 -4.79 4.23 -8.74
N ILE A 165 -3.71 3.93 -9.48
CA ILE A 165 -3.76 3.93 -10.94
C ILE A 165 -4.76 2.91 -11.47
N GLY A 166 -4.83 1.71 -10.88
CA GLY A 166 -5.78 0.68 -11.26
C GLY A 166 -7.23 1.17 -11.13
N ARG A 167 -7.56 1.74 -9.99
CA ARG A 167 -8.92 2.27 -9.73
C ARG A 167 -9.27 3.44 -10.64
N LEU A 168 -8.37 4.41 -10.80
CA LEU A 168 -8.61 5.56 -11.68
C LEU A 168 -8.78 5.14 -13.16
N LYS A 169 -8.06 4.12 -13.63
CA LYS A 169 -8.25 3.57 -14.97
C LYS A 169 -9.62 2.92 -15.14
N GLU A 170 -10.06 2.09 -14.18
CA GLU A 170 -11.39 1.49 -14.18
C GLU A 170 -12.49 2.55 -14.21
N LEU A 171 -12.33 3.61 -13.43
CA LEU A 171 -13.26 4.73 -13.44
C LEU A 171 -13.29 5.45 -14.80
N ALA A 172 -12.12 5.70 -15.40
CA ALA A 172 -12.02 6.35 -16.70
C ALA A 172 -12.58 5.49 -17.85
N GLU A 173 -12.55 4.17 -17.73
CA GLU A 173 -13.20 3.24 -18.66
C GLU A 173 -14.72 3.21 -18.47
N THR A 174 -15.18 3.27 -17.22
CA THR A 174 -16.62 3.25 -16.88
C THR A 174 -17.31 4.58 -17.24
N PHE A 175 -16.61 5.70 -17.06
CA PHE A 175 -17.12 7.06 -17.28
C PHE A 175 -16.22 7.82 -18.28
N PRO A 176 -16.23 7.45 -19.57
CA PRO A 176 -15.34 8.03 -20.57
C PRO A 176 -15.55 9.54 -20.77
N GLU A 177 -16.74 10.05 -20.45
CA GLU A 177 -17.04 11.49 -20.43
C GLU A 177 -16.31 12.26 -19.31
N GLN A 178 -15.71 11.56 -18.37
CA GLN A 178 -14.93 12.13 -17.26
C GLN A 178 -13.41 12.00 -17.46
N LYS A 179 -12.95 11.58 -18.64
CA LYS A 179 -11.49 11.51 -18.93
C LYS A 179 -10.82 12.86 -18.94
#